data_524a0eb661d6d7707d3defeac8a4ba14
#
_entry.id   524a0eb661d6d7707d3defeac8a4ba14
#
_cell.length_a   1.000
_cell.length_b   1.000
_cell.length_c   1.000
_cell.angle_alpha   90.00
_cell.angle_beta   90.00
_cell.angle_gamma   90.00
#
_symmetry.space_group_name_H-M   'P 1'
#
loop_
_entity.id
_entity.type
_entity.pdbx_description
1 polymer ?
#
loop_
_entity_poly.entity_id
_entity_poly.type
_entity_poly.pdbx_seq_one_letter_code
_entity_poly.pdbx_strand_id
1 'polypeptide(L)'
;MLSVRNLINTTDLTADDITQILDTARSMEEINHRTIKKVPALRGRTIVNLFLEPSTRTRSSFEIAEKRLSADSLNVAGSSSSVSKGECLEDTIKTLDSY
;
A
#
# COMPACT_ATOMS: atom_id res chain seq x y z
N MET A 1 -16.82 4.85 5.39
CA MET A 1 -15.59 4.43 6.10
C MET A 1 -15.62 2.93 6.31
N LEU A 2 -14.49 2.27 6.13
CA LEU A 2 -14.43 0.81 6.32
C LEU A 2 -14.59 0.44 7.80
N SER A 3 -15.15 -0.75 8.04
CA SER A 3 -15.35 -1.27 9.40
C SER A 3 -14.05 -1.76 10.04
N VAL A 4 -13.00 -1.98 9.24
CA VAL A 4 -11.69 -2.45 9.71
C VAL A 4 -10.66 -1.35 9.58
N ARG A 5 -9.74 -1.29 10.53
CA ARG A 5 -8.62 -0.37 10.47
C ARG A 5 -7.45 -0.95 9.65
N ASN A 6 -7.24 -2.26 9.79
CA ASN A 6 -6.17 -2.98 9.11
C ASN A 6 -6.78 -4.08 8.25
N LEU A 7 -6.36 -4.16 7.00
CA LEU A 7 -6.81 -5.21 6.09
C LEU A 7 -5.84 -6.38 6.15
N ILE A 8 -6.17 -7.36 6.99
CA ILE A 8 -5.35 -8.56 7.18
C ILE A 8 -5.90 -9.72 6.34
N ASN A 9 -7.23 -9.85 6.32
CA ASN A 9 -7.90 -10.96 5.66
C ASN A 9 -9.22 -10.48 5.08
N THR A 10 -9.57 -10.94 3.89
CA THR A 10 -10.83 -10.57 3.24
C THR A 10 -12.05 -11.07 4.00
N THR A 11 -11.92 -12.13 4.80
CA THR A 11 -13.02 -12.64 5.63
C THR A 11 -13.43 -11.66 6.74
N ASP A 12 -12.58 -10.69 7.07
CA ASP A 12 -12.89 -9.66 8.07
C ASP A 12 -13.71 -8.51 7.49
N LEU A 13 -13.90 -8.47 6.17
CA LEU A 13 -14.63 -7.42 5.49
C LEU A 13 -16.12 -7.76 5.42
N THR A 14 -16.95 -6.75 5.67
CA THR A 14 -18.40 -6.85 5.41
C THR A 14 -18.67 -6.64 3.92
N ALA A 15 -19.89 -6.98 3.48
CA ALA A 15 -20.33 -6.70 2.12
C ALA A 15 -20.25 -5.19 1.81
N ASP A 16 -20.60 -4.34 2.80
CA ASP A 16 -20.50 -2.88 2.65
C ASP A 16 -19.06 -2.42 2.49
N ASP A 17 -18.12 -3.00 3.24
CA ASP A 17 -16.69 -2.70 3.08
C ASP A 17 -16.21 -3.00 1.66
N ILE A 18 -16.57 -4.17 1.14
CA ILE A 18 -16.19 -4.59 -0.21
C ILE A 18 -16.77 -3.63 -1.24
N THR A 19 -18.04 -3.27 -1.08
CA THR A 19 -18.71 -2.32 -1.99
C THR A 19 -18.01 -0.96 -1.96
N GLN A 20 -17.64 -0.46 -0.79
CA GLN A 20 -16.92 0.82 -0.67
C GLN A 20 -15.56 0.76 -1.38
N ILE A 21 -14.83 -0.34 -1.22
CA ILE A 21 -13.53 -0.51 -1.88
C ILE A 21 -13.70 -0.50 -3.40
N LEU A 22 -14.65 -1.26 -3.92
CA LEU A 22 -14.89 -1.36 -5.35
C LEU A 22 -15.40 -0.05 -5.94
N ASP A 23 -16.27 0.66 -5.25
CA ASP A 23 -16.78 1.96 -5.70
C ASP A 23 -15.67 3.01 -5.72
N THR A 24 -14.81 3.02 -4.71
CA THR A 24 -13.65 3.91 -4.66
C THR A 24 -12.68 3.59 -5.79
N ALA A 25 -12.40 2.31 -6.03
CA ALA A 25 -11.54 1.89 -7.13
C ALA A 25 -12.09 2.35 -8.48
N ARG A 26 -13.40 2.23 -8.67
CA ARG A 26 -14.05 2.67 -9.91
C ARG A 26 -13.93 4.19 -10.11
N SER A 27 -14.11 4.97 -9.06
CA SER A 27 -13.94 6.42 -9.15
C SER A 27 -12.49 6.83 -9.41
N MET A 28 -11.53 6.05 -8.95
CA MET A 28 -10.10 6.31 -9.16
C MET A 28 -9.61 5.87 -10.55
N GLU A 29 -10.32 4.98 -11.22
CA GLU A 29 -9.95 4.53 -12.55
C GLU A 29 -9.82 5.69 -13.54
N GLU A 30 -10.63 6.71 -13.38
CA GLU A 30 -10.61 7.91 -14.22
C GLU A 30 -9.24 8.60 -14.21
N ILE A 31 -8.48 8.51 -13.12
CA ILE A 31 -7.14 9.08 -13.02
C ILE A 31 -6.20 8.50 -14.08
N ASN A 32 -6.37 7.23 -14.42
CA ASN A 32 -5.54 6.54 -15.40
C ASN A 32 -5.76 7.06 -16.84
N HIS A 33 -6.87 7.74 -17.07
CA HIS A 33 -7.24 8.28 -18.38
C HIS A 33 -6.91 9.76 -18.53
N ARG A 34 -6.36 10.39 -17.50
CA ARG A 34 -5.94 11.80 -17.55
C ARG A 34 -4.60 11.93 -18.24
N THR A 35 -4.35 13.10 -18.83
CA THR A 35 -3.03 13.44 -19.36
C THR A 35 -2.00 13.48 -18.23
N ILE A 36 -2.35 14.11 -17.11
CA ILE A 36 -1.55 14.10 -15.89
C ILE A 36 -2.21 13.11 -14.93
N LYS A 37 -1.58 11.95 -14.76
CA LYS A 37 -2.13 10.85 -13.95
C LYS A 37 -1.73 10.99 -12.49
N LYS A 38 -2.08 12.12 -11.89
CA LYS A 38 -1.69 12.41 -10.51
C LYS A 38 -2.74 13.26 -9.81
N VAL A 39 -3.08 12.87 -8.58
CA VAL A 39 -3.99 13.61 -7.71
C VAL A 39 -3.40 13.67 -6.30
N PRO A 40 -3.75 14.66 -5.45
CA PRO A 40 -3.11 14.87 -4.15
C PRO A 40 -3.76 14.08 -3.00
N ALA A 41 -4.48 12.99 -3.26
CA ALA A 41 -5.27 12.28 -2.26
C ALA A 41 -4.45 11.81 -1.04
N LEU A 42 -3.19 11.37 -1.26
CA LEU A 42 -2.30 10.89 -0.20
C LEU A 42 -1.09 11.80 0.01
N ARG A 43 -1.20 13.06 -0.38
CA ARG A 43 -0.11 14.02 -0.18
C ARG A 43 0.23 14.15 1.30
N GLY A 44 1.53 14.07 1.61
CA GLY A 44 2.01 14.14 2.99
C GLY A 44 1.97 12.80 3.73
N ARG A 45 1.52 11.72 3.06
CA ARG A 45 1.52 10.38 3.63
C ARG A 45 2.73 9.60 3.13
N THR A 46 3.34 8.83 4.02
CA THR A 46 4.40 7.89 3.66
C THR A 46 3.82 6.48 3.65
N ILE A 47 4.03 5.77 2.55
CA ILE A 47 3.60 4.38 2.42
C ILE A 47 4.84 3.52 2.31
N VAL A 48 4.93 2.52 3.18
CA VAL A 48 6.02 1.55 3.16
C VAL A 48 5.53 0.28 2.50
N ASN A 49 6.25 -0.15 1.47
CA ASN A 49 6.02 -1.42 0.80
C ASN A 49 7.06 -2.42 1.30
N LEU A 50 6.65 -3.37 2.13
CA LEU A 50 7.51 -4.44 2.62
C LEU A 50 7.10 -5.75 1.94
N PHE A 51 7.94 -6.24 1.04
CA PHE A 51 7.71 -7.50 0.35
C PHE A 51 8.80 -8.50 0.75
N LEU A 52 8.37 -9.61 1.35
CA LEU A 52 9.27 -10.68 1.80
C LEU A 52 9.57 -11.67 0.68
N GLU A 53 8.76 -11.66 -0.37
CA GLU A 53 8.94 -12.51 -1.54
C GLU A 53 9.10 -11.66 -2.80
N PRO A 54 9.85 -12.14 -3.81
CA PRO A 54 9.94 -11.44 -5.08
C PRO A 54 8.56 -11.37 -5.75
N SER A 55 8.05 -10.17 -5.94
CA SER A 55 6.77 -9.95 -6.60
C SER A 55 6.80 -8.62 -7.33
N THR A 56 7.43 -8.63 -8.51
CA THR A 56 7.60 -7.41 -9.31
C THR A 56 6.26 -6.79 -9.69
N ARG A 57 5.32 -7.62 -10.13
CA ARG A 57 4.01 -7.13 -10.58
C ARG A 57 3.24 -6.46 -9.43
N THR A 58 3.13 -7.14 -8.30
CA THR A 58 2.38 -6.61 -7.15
C THR A 58 3.05 -5.36 -6.60
N ARG A 59 4.37 -5.40 -6.40
CA ARG A 59 5.12 -4.25 -5.90
C ARG A 59 4.97 -3.05 -6.83
N SER A 60 5.09 -3.25 -8.13
CA SER A 60 4.98 -2.17 -9.12
C SER A 60 3.58 -1.56 -9.14
N SER A 61 2.54 -2.38 -9.01
CA SER A 61 1.17 -1.90 -8.97
C SER A 61 0.92 -0.98 -7.76
N PHE A 62 1.38 -1.39 -6.59
CA PHE A 62 1.25 -0.56 -5.38
C PHE A 62 2.07 0.72 -5.50
N GLU A 63 3.31 0.62 -5.96
CA GLU A 63 4.18 1.79 -6.09
C GLU A 63 3.62 2.82 -7.06
N ILE A 64 3.11 2.39 -8.22
CA ILE A 64 2.50 3.30 -9.20
C ILE A 64 1.25 3.95 -8.60
N ALA A 65 0.40 3.19 -7.94
CA ALA A 65 -0.81 3.73 -7.30
C ALA A 65 -0.47 4.79 -6.26
N GLU A 66 0.51 4.51 -5.41
CA GLU A 66 0.97 5.45 -4.38
C GLU A 66 1.47 6.76 -4.98
N LYS A 67 2.25 6.68 -6.04
CA LYS A 67 2.79 7.86 -6.73
C LYS A 67 1.70 8.67 -7.41
N ARG A 68 0.74 8.01 -8.03
CA ARG A 68 -0.40 8.69 -8.66
C ARG A 68 -1.30 9.40 -7.64
N LEU A 69 -1.33 8.89 -6.41
CA LEU A 69 -2.05 9.52 -5.30
C LEU A 69 -1.19 10.52 -4.51
N SER A 70 0.03 10.78 -4.95
CA SER A 70 0.99 11.74 -4.36
C SER A 70 1.52 11.33 -2.99
N ALA A 71 1.54 10.05 -2.69
CA ALA A 71 2.19 9.55 -1.48
C ALA A 71 3.71 9.47 -1.67
N ASP A 72 4.44 9.56 -0.57
CA ASP A 72 5.84 9.19 -0.54
C ASP A 72 5.94 7.67 -0.39
N SER A 73 6.75 7.02 -1.22
CA SER A 73 6.88 5.57 -1.22
C SER A 73 8.24 5.15 -0.72
N LEU A 74 8.26 4.20 0.21
CA LEU A 74 9.48 3.57 0.71
C LEU A 74 9.38 2.07 0.45
N ASN A 75 10.29 1.55 -0.36
CA ASN A 75 10.31 0.12 -0.69
C ASN A 75 11.38 -0.57 0.13
N VAL A 76 11.01 -1.64 0.82
CA VAL A 76 11.91 -2.47 1.62
C VAL A 76 11.81 -3.91 1.12
N ALA A 77 12.92 -4.45 0.66
CA ALA A 77 12.99 -5.85 0.23
C ALA A 77 13.40 -6.74 1.40
N GLY A 78 12.68 -7.82 1.61
CA GLY A 78 12.97 -8.75 2.69
C GLY A 78 14.37 -9.35 2.63
N SER A 79 14.85 -9.65 1.42
CA SER A 79 16.18 -10.23 1.21
C SER A 79 17.33 -9.26 1.44
N SER A 80 17.09 -7.96 1.41
CA SER A 80 18.11 -6.92 1.60
C SER A 80 17.87 -6.07 2.85
N SER A 81 16.88 -6.41 3.65
CA SER A 81 16.52 -5.70 4.86
C SER A 81 17.17 -6.32 6.09
N SER A 82 16.97 -5.69 7.25
CA SER A 82 17.43 -6.20 8.54
C SER A 82 16.91 -7.59 8.88
N VAL A 83 15.79 -8.01 8.29
CA VAL A 83 15.22 -9.35 8.50
C VAL A 83 16.23 -10.43 8.09
N SER A 84 16.87 -10.26 6.93
CA SER A 84 17.88 -11.21 6.44
C SER A 84 19.16 -11.21 7.26
N LYS A 85 19.37 -10.21 8.11
CA LYS A 85 20.53 -10.08 9.00
C LYS A 85 20.25 -10.57 10.42
N GLY A 86 19.13 -11.26 10.63
CA GLY A 86 18.76 -11.82 11.92
C GLY A 86 17.86 -10.91 12.76
N GLU A 87 17.49 -9.76 12.28
CA GLU A 87 16.48 -8.93 12.96
C GLU A 87 15.11 -9.60 12.86
N CYS A 88 14.37 -9.60 13.95
CA CYS A 88 13.03 -10.16 13.99
C CYS A 88 12.09 -9.32 13.11
N LEU A 89 11.21 -9.99 12.36
CA LEU A 89 10.24 -9.32 11.48
C LEU A 89 9.37 -8.32 12.24
N GLU A 90 8.98 -8.65 13.47
CA GLU A 90 8.19 -7.77 14.32
C GLU A 90 8.93 -6.45 14.61
N ASP A 91 10.21 -6.52 14.91
CA ASP A 91 11.04 -5.34 15.17
C ASP A 91 11.20 -4.48 13.91
N THR A 92 11.37 -5.13 12.77
CA THR A 92 11.43 -4.44 11.48
C THR A 92 10.15 -3.66 11.22
N ILE A 93 8.99 -4.28 11.42
CA ILE A 93 7.69 -3.63 11.21
C ILE A 93 7.53 -2.44 12.16
N LYS A 94 7.89 -2.60 13.43
CA LYS A 94 7.81 -1.50 14.40
C LYS A 94 8.70 -0.32 14.02
N THR A 95 9.90 -0.59 13.53
CA THR A 95 10.80 0.46 13.06
C THR A 95 10.20 1.21 11.88
N LEU A 96 9.66 0.49 10.89
CA LEU A 96 9.04 1.09 9.72
C LEU A 96 7.79 1.90 10.08
N ASP A 97 7.01 1.42 11.03
CA ASP A 97 5.79 2.11 11.47
C ASP A 97 6.08 3.47 12.14
N SER A 98 7.32 3.68 12.59
CA SER A 98 7.73 4.95 13.20
C SER A 98 7.98 6.08 12.18
N TYR A 99 8.05 5.75 10.89
CA TYR A 99 8.24 6.75 9.82
C TYR A 99 6.92 7.47 9.41
#